data_fc515765b2b8d077838acb18039c50bd
#
_entry.id   fc515765b2b8d077838acb18039c50bd
#
_cell.length_a   1.000
_cell.length_b   1.000
_cell.length_c   1.000
_cell.angle_alpha   90.00
_cell.angle_beta   90.00
_cell.angle_gamma   90.00
#
_symmetry.space_group_name_H-M   'P 1'
#
loop_
_entity.id
_entity.type
_entity.pdbx_description
1 polymer ?
#
loop_
_entity_poly.entity_id
_entity_poly.type
_entity_poly.pdbx_seq_one_letter_code
_entity_poly.pdbx_strand_id
1 'polypeptide(L)'
;MFSQIDNNSIKNNPIAVADIQYLLARLGEKHLLQMDYGCGNDGSGSTVTRAFHTFDVLGFHPSLKYSMEVNSMLHDLKNHRPVYIRGCSSRKSFLNIEAYTIYENCHAWVIDGYIRKYYNIFHHYFSNCMSEDEFHEVVSETHVEEYIHCNFGWGGYKYGGNGDSGWYRIGIFDASLGHPGQVHPSNTFQRDAGSKGNYKYDFRLITNIY
;
A
#
# COMPACT_ATOMS: atom_id res chain seq x y z
N MET A 1 3.03 12.24 -17.74
CA MET A 1 4.14 11.30 -17.93
C MET A 1 5.15 11.57 -16.84
N PHE A 2 5.02 10.92 -15.68
CA PHE A 2 6.04 10.97 -14.64
C PHE A 2 7.20 10.10 -15.15
N SER A 3 8.27 10.77 -15.64
CA SER A 3 9.52 10.07 -15.88
C SER A 3 9.93 9.40 -14.58
N GLN A 4 10.27 8.12 -14.62
CA GLN A 4 10.92 7.47 -13.49
C GLN A 4 12.14 8.31 -13.14
N ILE A 5 12.06 9.01 -12.03
CA ILE A 5 13.21 9.76 -11.52
C ILE A 5 14.19 8.68 -11.06
N ASP A 6 15.27 8.50 -11.80
CA ASP A 6 16.32 7.58 -11.41
C ASP A 6 16.92 8.06 -10.08
N ASN A 7 16.67 7.31 -9.01
CA ASN A 7 17.17 7.60 -7.68
C ASN A 7 18.69 7.81 -7.62
N ASN A 8 19.44 7.24 -8.55
CA ASN A 8 20.89 7.40 -8.63
C ASN A 8 21.28 8.78 -9.21
N SER A 9 20.51 9.30 -10.17
CA SER A 9 20.75 10.64 -10.71
C SER A 9 20.45 11.73 -9.68
N ILE A 10 19.46 11.54 -8.83
CA ILE A 10 19.14 12.48 -7.75
C ILE A 10 20.24 12.46 -6.68
N LYS A 11 20.66 11.28 -6.21
CA LYS A 11 21.68 11.16 -5.15
C LYS A 11 23.02 11.80 -5.53
N ASN A 12 23.34 11.80 -6.81
CA ASN A 12 24.60 12.34 -7.33
C ASN A 12 24.50 13.82 -7.74
N ASN A 13 23.31 14.43 -7.65
CA ASN A 13 23.10 15.84 -7.95
C ASN A 13 22.81 16.63 -6.66
N PRO A 14 23.79 17.39 -6.13
CA PRO A 14 23.62 18.12 -4.88
C PRO A 14 22.52 19.20 -4.93
N ILE A 15 22.24 19.76 -6.10
CA ILE A 15 21.16 20.75 -6.29
C ILE A 15 19.82 20.04 -6.13
N ALA A 16 19.61 18.89 -6.79
CA ALA A 16 18.37 18.13 -6.67
C ALA A 16 18.13 17.64 -5.23
N VAL A 17 19.19 17.26 -4.51
CA VAL A 17 19.08 16.89 -3.09
C VAL A 17 18.66 18.08 -2.23
N ALA A 18 19.26 19.26 -2.45
CA ALA A 18 18.91 20.48 -1.73
C ALA A 18 17.45 20.90 -1.99
N ASP A 19 17.00 20.82 -3.24
CA ASP A 19 15.62 21.14 -3.61
C ASP A 19 14.61 20.19 -2.96
N ILE A 20 14.92 18.89 -2.91
CA ILE A 20 14.07 17.89 -2.22
C ILE A 20 14.05 18.17 -0.72
N GLN A 21 15.19 18.45 -0.10
CA GLN A 21 15.26 18.77 1.33
C GLN A 21 14.44 20.03 1.65
N TYR A 22 14.56 21.08 0.81
CA TYR A 22 13.76 22.29 0.94
C TYR A 22 12.26 22.00 0.82
N LEU A 23 11.85 21.23 -0.20
CA LEU A 23 10.46 20.82 -0.39
C LEU A 23 9.92 20.05 0.83
N LEU A 24 10.67 19.08 1.34
CA LEU A 24 10.26 18.31 2.51
C LEU A 24 10.12 19.18 3.76
N ALA A 25 11.04 20.12 3.96
CA ALA A 25 10.97 21.09 5.07
C ALA A 25 9.72 21.97 4.94
N ARG A 26 9.43 22.49 3.75
CA ARG A 26 8.22 23.27 3.48
C ARG A 26 6.93 22.48 3.71
N LEU A 27 6.88 21.25 3.20
CA LEU A 27 5.71 20.38 3.42
C LEU A 27 5.46 20.11 4.91
N GLY A 28 6.49 20.04 5.74
CA GLY A 28 6.38 19.83 7.18
C GLY A 28 5.86 21.02 7.99
N GLU A 29 5.76 22.22 7.38
CA GLU A 29 5.35 23.43 8.08
C GLU A 29 3.93 23.39 8.65
N LYS A 30 3.68 24.28 9.63
CA LYS A 30 2.42 24.34 10.39
C LYS A 30 1.18 24.56 9.52
N HIS A 31 1.28 25.30 8.44
CA HIS A 31 0.16 25.60 7.54
C HIS A 31 -0.08 24.51 6.46
N LEU A 32 0.80 23.50 6.36
CA LEU A 32 0.67 22.34 5.48
C LEU A 32 0.47 21.06 6.30
N LEU A 33 1.43 20.14 6.28
CA LEU A 33 1.32 18.88 7.00
C LEU A 33 1.33 19.04 8.52
N GLN A 34 1.87 20.11 9.03
CA GLN A 34 2.05 20.32 10.48
C GLN A 34 2.69 19.07 11.11
N MET A 35 3.86 18.71 10.57
CA MET A 35 4.57 17.50 11.03
C MET A 35 4.94 17.62 12.50
N ASP A 36 4.57 16.61 13.26
CA ASP A 36 5.13 16.38 14.59
C ASP A 36 6.38 15.53 14.43
N TYR A 37 7.53 16.15 14.68
CA TYR A 37 8.83 15.50 14.57
C TYR A 37 9.20 14.85 15.90
N GLY A 38 8.86 13.57 16.05
CA GLY A 38 9.22 12.79 17.23
C GLY A 38 10.72 12.54 17.32
N CYS A 39 11.24 12.55 18.54
CA CYS A 39 12.60 12.13 18.85
C CYS A 39 12.58 10.71 19.41
N GLY A 40 13.41 9.81 18.86
CA GLY A 40 13.52 8.44 19.36
C GLY A 40 12.48 7.48 18.76
N ASN A 41 11.80 6.70 19.60
CA ASN A 41 10.91 5.61 19.16
C ASN A 41 9.51 6.07 18.74
N ASP A 42 9.13 7.33 18.99
CA ASP A 42 7.76 7.81 18.80
C ASP A 42 7.44 8.14 17.32
N GLY A 43 8.48 8.18 16.47
CA GLY A 43 8.34 8.47 15.06
C GLY A 43 7.85 9.90 14.79
N SER A 44 7.89 10.31 13.53
CA SER A 44 7.33 11.58 13.08
C SER A 44 6.01 11.33 12.36
N GLY A 45 5.05 12.24 12.49
CA GLY A 45 3.75 12.01 11.90
C GLY A 45 2.94 13.29 11.65
N SER A 46 1.86 13.11 10.89
CA SER A 46 0.82 14.10 10.67
C SER A 46 -0.53 13.42 10.54
N THR A 47 -1.60 14.19 10.53
CA THR A 47 -2.95 13.65 10.36
C THR A 47 -3.33 13.54 8.88
N VAL A 48 -4.24 12.62 8.56
CA VAL A 48 -4.79 12.50 7.19
C VAL A 48 -5.49 13.77 6.74
N THR A 49 -6.16 14.46 7.66
CA THR A 49 -6.81 15.76 7.37
C THR A 49 -5.78 16.81 6.96
N ARG A 50 -4.61 16.81 7.57
CA ARG A 50 -3.51 17.72 7.17
C ARG A 50 -2.92 17.33 5.82
N ALA A 51 -2.76 16.05 5.56
CA ALA A 51 -2.33 15.58 4.24
C ALA A 51 -3.32 15.98 3.15
N PHE A 52 -4.62 15.78 3.38
CA PHE A 52 -5.68 16.21 2.48
C PHE A 52 -5.61 17.72 2.21
N HIS A 53 -5.55 18.54 3.26
CA HIS A 53 -5.43 19.98 3.13
C HIS A 53 -4.16 20.41 2.38
N THR A 54 -3.05 19.71 2.61
CA THR A 54 -1.78 19.99 1.91
C THR A 54 -1.93 19.76 0.41
N PHE A 55 -2.55 18.68 -0.03
CA PHE A 55 -2.82 18.43 -1.44
C PHE A 55 -3.70 19.55 -2.05
N ASP A 56 -4.73 19.97 -1.32
CA ASP A 56 -5.62 21.05 -1.77
C ASP A 56 -4.87 22.40 -1.93
N VAL A 57 -4.06 22.79 -0.94
CA VAL A 57 -3.23 23.99 -0.99
C VAL A 57 -2.20 23.94 -2.13
N LEU A 58 -1.69 22.76 -2.47
CA LEU A 58 -0.76 22.58 -3.57
C LEU A 58 -1.44 22.60 -4.96
N GLY A 59 -2.77 22.79 -5.02
CA GLY A 59 -3.53 22.93 -6.25
C GLY A 59 -4.03 21.62 -6.84
N PHE A 60 -3.96 20.51 -6.10
CA PHE A 60 -4.64 19.28 -6.45
C PHE A 60 -6.12 19.38 -6.06
N HIS A 61 -6.93 18.45 -6.57
CA HIS A 61 -8.37 18.37 -6.24
C HIS A 61 -8.68 17.10 -5.43
N PRO A 62 -8.11 16.96 -4.22
CA PRO A 62 -8.18 15.72 -3.46
C PRO A 62 -9.60 15.37 -3.02
N SER A 63 -9.86 14.08 -2.86
CA SER A 63 -11.09 13.55 -2.27
C SER A 63 -10.74 12.65 -1.09
N LEU A 64 -11.18 13.02 0.12
CA LEU A 64 -10.93 12.23 1.32
C LEU A 64 -12.03 11.17 1.50
N LYS A 65 -11.61 9.92 1.69
CA LYS A 65 -12.46 8.76 1.97
C LYS A 65 -12.17 8.21 3.36
N TYR A 66 -13.23 7.91 4.10
CA TYR A 66 -13.17 7.43 5.48
C TYR A 66 -13.23 5.91 5.63
N SER A 67 -13.11 5.22 4.52
CA SER A 67 -13.08 3.76 4.44
C SER A 67 -12.25 3.31 3.25
N MET A 68 -12.02 1.99 3.12
CA MET A 68 -11.36 1.40 1.96
C MET A 68 -12.31 1.39 0.75
N GLU A 69 -12.40 2.52 0.03
CA GLU A 69 -13.20 2.62 -1.19
C GLU A 69 -12.44 2.10 -2.41
N VAL A 70 -12.50 0.79 -2.62
CA VAL A 70 -11.76 0.09 -3.66
C VAL A 70 -12.05 0.65 -5.05
N ASN A 71 -13.30 0.95 -5.37
CA ASN A 71 -13.67 1.46 -6.69
C ASN A 71 -13.05 2.83 -6.99
N SER A 72 -13.05 3.75 -6.01
CA SER A 72 -12.41 5.07 -6.14
C SER A 72 -10.90 4.93 -6.31
N MET A 73 -10.27 4.06 -5.54
CA MET A 73 -8.85 3.76 -5.64
C MET A 73 -8.49 3.19 -7.03
N LEU A 74 -9.21 2.17 -7.48
CA LEU A 74 -8.95 1.53 -8.78
C LEU A 74 -9.22 2.49 -9.94
N HIS A 75 -10.20 3.40 -9.81
CA HIS A 75 -10.44 4.43 -10.81
C HIS A 75 -9.19 5.31 -11.00
N ASP A 76 -8.59 5.78 -9.91
CA ASP A 76 -7.39 6.61 -10.00
C ASP A 76 -6.18 5.83 -10.52
N LEU A 77 -5.93 4.63 -10.03
CA LEU A 77 -4.81 3.81 -10.49
C LEU A 77 -4.89 3.47 -11.99
N LYS A 78 -6.09 3.20 -12.51
CA LYS A 78 -6.33 2.99 -13.96
C LYS A 78 -6.09 4.25 -14.80
N ASN A 79 -6.20 5.43 -14.18
CA ASN A 79 -5.89 6.71 -14.79
C ASN A 79 -4.47 7.20 -14.46
N HIS A 80 -3.58 6.30 -14.02
CA HIS A 80 -2.18 6.59 -13.67
C HIS A 80 -2.03 7.66 -12.58
N ARG A 81 -2.97 7.72 -11.64
CA ARG A 81 -2.93 8.63 -10.49
C ARG A 81 -2.59 7.84 -9.25
N PRO A 82 -1.61 8.30 -8.46
CA PRO A 82 -1.32 7.66 -7.19
C PRO A 82 -2.43 7.93 -6.18
N VAL A 83 -2.57 7.03 -5.21
CA VAL A 83 -3.51 7.16 -4.09
C VAL A 83 -2.72 7.18 -2.80
N TYR A 84 -2.97 8.18 -1.96
CA TYR A 84 -2.47 8.18 -0.60
C TYR A 84 -3.40 7.34 0.26
N ILE A 85 -2.84 6.51 1.10
CA ILE A 85 -3.59 5.68 2.04
C ILE A 85 -2.94 5.71 3.43
N ARG A 86 -3.76 5.68 4.46
CA ARG A 86 -3.37 5.46 5.84
C ARG A 86 -4.13 4.26 6.39
N GLY A 87 -3.47 3.44 7.18
CA GLY A 87 -4.06 2.34 7.94
C GLY A 87 -3.38 2.14 9.28
N CYS A 88 -4.04 1.43 10.18
CA CYS A 88 -3.53 1.13 11.52
C CYS A 88 -3.44 -0.38 11.74
N SER A 89 -2.42 -0.85 12.45
CA SER A 89 -2.21 -2.29 12.68
C SER A 89 -2.86 -2.78 13.97
N SER A 90 -3.22 -1.88 14.88
CA SER A 90 -3.88 -2.25 16.13
C SER A 90 -5.04 -1.32 16.48
N ARG A 91 -5.96 -1.84 17.28
CA ARG A 91 -7.07 -1.08 17.88
C ARG A 91 -7.28 -1.51 19.32
N LYS A 92 -7.66 -0.55 20.15
CA LYS A 92 -8.10 -0.78 21.53
C LYS A 92 -9.51 -0.24 21.67
N SER A 93 -10.44 -1.09 22.06
CA SER A 93 -11.82 -0.70 22.34
C SER A 93 -12.05 -0.70 23.84
N PHE A 94 -12.56 0.40 24.37
CA PHE A 94 -12.89 0.48 25.79
C PHE A 94 -14.32 -0.03 25.99
N LEU A 95 -14.51 -0.99 26.90
CA LEU A 95 -15.79 -1.64 27.21
C LEU A 95 -16.49 -2.29 26.00
N ASN A 96 -15.76 -2.70 24.97
CA ASN A 96 -16.32 -3.22 23.71
C ASN A 96 -17.31 -2.25 23.01
N ILE A 97 -17.24 -0.97 23.32
CA ILE A 97 -18.07 0.07 22.69
C ILE A 97 -17.26 0.68 21.54
N GLU A 98 -17.77 0.58 20.33
CA GLU A 98 -17.10 1.02 19.11
C GLU A 98 -16.79 2.53 19.11
N ALA A 99 -17.65 3.33 19.74
CA ALA A 99 -17.47 4.78 19.88
C ALA A 99 -16.23 5.20 20.68
N TYR A 100 -15.63 4.28 21.45
CA TYR A 100 -14.41 4.50 22.24
C TYR A 100 -13.23 3.70 21.72
N THR A 101 -13.16 3.48 20.42
CA THR A 101 -12.06 2.76 19.81
C THR A 101 -10.90 3.71 19.49
N ILE A 102 -9.73 3.39 20.01
CA ILE A 102 -8.46 4.07 19.69
C ILE A 102 -7.69 3.19 18.71
N TYR A 103 -7.20 3.78 17.65
CA TYR A 103 -6.39 3.12 16.65
C TYR A 103 -4.92 3.50 16.86
N GLU A 104 -4.03 2.50 16.85
CA GLU A 104 -2.62 2.66 17.14
C GLU A 104 -1.74 2.03 16.05
N ASN A 105 -0.46 2.37 16.07
CA ASN A 105 0.53 1.91 15.12
C ASN A 105 0.07 2.14 13.67
N CYS A 106 -0.32 3.39 13.40
CA CYS A 106 -0.79 3.80 12.09
C CYS A 106 0.40 4.21 11.21
N HIS A 107 0.28 3.93 9.92
CA HIS A 107 1.23 4.34 8.91
C HIS A 107 0.48 4.87 7.69
N ALA A 108 1.16 5.71 6.92
CA ALA A 108 0.66 6.21 5.65
C ALA A 108 1.64 5.82 4.53
N TRP A 109 1.08 5.42 3.40
CA TRP A 109 1.86 5.01 2.24
C TRP A 109 1.17 5.44 0.94
N VAL A 110 1.83 5.19 -0.17
CA VAL A 110 1.31 5.47 -1.51
C VAL A 110 0.99 4.16 -2.22
N ILE A 111 -0.15 4.13 -2.89
CA ILE A 111 -0.49 3.10 -3.86
C ILE A 111 -0.29 3.71 -5.24
N ASP A 112 0.60 3.13 -6.05
CA ASP A 112 1.03 3.69 -7.34
C ASP A 112 0.93 2.70 -8.51
N GLY A 113 0.40 1.50 -8.28
CA GLY A 113 0.24 0.50 -9.32
C GLY A 113 -0.94 -0.43 -9.12
N TYR A 114 -1.41 -1.01 -10.22
CA TYR A 114 -2.52 -1.97 -10.27
C TYR A 114 -2.26 -3.06 -11.30
N ILE A 115 -2.46 -4.31 -10.91
CA ILE A 115 -2.40 -5.48 -11.79
C ILE A 115 -3.63 -6.34 -11.56
N ARG A 116 -4.24 -6.77 -12.67
CA ARG A 116 -5.28 -7.80 -12.68
C ARG A 116 -4.74 -9.02 -13.42
N LYS A 117 -4.73 -10.16 -12.75
CA LYS A 117 -4.35 -11.45 -13.31
C LYS A 117 -5.58 -12.29 -13.57
N TYR A 118 -5.62 -12.90 -14.73
CA TYR A 118 -6.66 -13.87 -15.12
C TYR A 118 -6.01 -15.22 -15.27
N TYR A 119 -6.62 -16.26 -14.71
CA TYR A 119 -6.23 -17.63 -14.95
C TYR A 119 -7.48 -18.53 -14.99
N ASN A 120 -7.41 -19.54 -15.83
CA ASN A 120 -8.47 -20.51 -15.96
C ASN A 120 -8.11 -21.75 -15.16
N ILE A 121 -9.07 -22.27 -14.41
CA ILE A 121 -8.96 -23.58 -13.76
C ILE A 121 -9.57 -24.59 -14.72
N PHE A 122 -8.76 -25.58 -15.07
CA PHE A 122 -9.17 -26.69 -15.93
C PHE A 122 -9.41 -27.91 -15.01
N HIS A 123 -10.58 -28.52 -15.08
CA HIS A 123 -10.88 -29.78 -14.41
C HIS A 123 -10.70 -30.92 -15.40
N HIS A 124 -9.83 -31.85 -15.06
CA HIS A 124 -9.61 -33.06 -15.82
C HIS A 124 -10.41 -34.21 -15.20
N TYR A 125 -11.33 -34.78 -15.92
CA TYR A 125 -12.11 -35.89 -15.48
C TYR A 125 -11.54 -37.19 -16.07
N PHE A 126 -11.12 -38.10 -15.21
CA PHE A 126 -10.71 -39.44 -15.61
C PHE A 126 -11.88 -40.39 -15.37
N SER A 127 -12.35 -41.04 -16.40
CA SER A 127 -13.21 -42.22 -16.25
C SER A 127 -12.32 -43.47 -16.15
N ASN A 128 -12.56 -44.32 -15.19
CA ASN A 128 -11.76 -45.56 -14.97
C ASN A 128 -11.77 -46.55 -16.15
N CYS A 129 -12.46 -46.26 -17.24
CA CYS A 129 -12.64 -47.09 -18.43
C CYS A 129 -12.19 -46.44 -19.73
N MET A 130 -11.56 -45.27 -19.71
CA MET A 130 -11.16 -44.55 -20.92
C MET A 130 -9.67 -44.73 -21.22
N SER A 131 -9.35 -44.90 -22.50
CA SER A 131 -7.99 -44.86 -23.00
C SER A 131 -7.43 -43.42 -22.90
N GLU A 132 -6.11 -43.27 -22.87
CA GLU A 132 -5.42 -41.94 -22.79
C GLU A 132 -5.83 -40.95 -23.91
N ASP A 133 -6.46 -41.42 -24.97
CA ASP A 133 -6.91 -40.62 -26.11
C ASP A 133 -8.28 -39.94 -25.93
N GLU A 134 -9.02 -40.25 -24.87
CA GLU A 134 -10.36 -39.71 -24.58
C GLU A 134 -10.31 -38.68 -23.43
N PHE A 135 -9.32 -37.82 -23.47
CA PHE A 135 -9.12 -36.78 -22.49
C PHE A 135 -10.01 -35.56 -22.81
N HIS A 136 -10.99 -35.29 -21.98
CA HIS A 136 -11.81 -34.08 -22.11
C HIS A 136 -11.34 -33.02 -21.10
N GLU A 137 -10.73 -31.98 -21.62
CA GLU A 137 -10.40 -30.78 -20.86
C GLU A 137 -11.60 -29.82 -20.90
N VAL A 138 -12.14 -29.51 -19.71
CA VAL A 138 -13.24 -28.54 -19.60
C VAL A 138 -12.76 -27.36 -18.76
N VAL A 139 -12.76 -26.17 -19.36
CA VAL A 139 -12.59 -24.93 -18.61
C VAL A 139 -13.80 -24.75 -17.72
N SER A 140 -13.65 -24.83 -16.39
CA SER A 140 -14.77 -24.73 -15.48
C SER A 140 -14.92 -23.31 -14.90
N GLU A 141 -13.81 -22.62 -14.65
CA GLU A 141 -13.83 -21.32 -13.99
C GLU A 141 -12.71 -20.41 -14.47
N THR A 142 -13.04 -19.11 -14.61
CA THR A 142 -12.04 -18.04 -14.75
C THR A 142 -11.86 -17.35 -13.41
N HIS A 143 -10.67 -17.45 -12.84
CA HIS A 143 -10.31 -16.71 -11.63
C HIS A 143 -9.67 -15.39 -11.95
N VAL A 144 -10.03 -14.38 -11.15
CA VAL A 144 -9.46 -13.04 -11.24
C VAL A 144 -8.81 -12.70 -9.91
N GLU A 145 -7.54 -12.33 -9.97
CA GLU A 145 -6.82 -11.79 -8.82
C GLU A 145 -6.39 -10.36 -9.09
N GLU A 146 -6.65 -9.48 -8.13
CA GLU A 146 -6.32 -8.08 -8.22
C GLU A 146 -5.27 -7.71 -7.18
N TYR A 147 -4.22 -7.05 -7.63
CA TYR A 147 -3.11 -6.60 -6.81
C TYR A 147 -2.86 -5.12 -7.00
N ILE A 148 -2.42 -4.46 -5.93
CA ILE A 148 -1.98 -3.08 -5.94
C ILE A 148 -0.52 -3.01 -5.49
N HIS A 149 0.22 -2.09 -6.07
CA HIS A 149 1.58 -1.82 -5.65
C HIS A 149 1.57 -0.79 -4.52
N CYS A 150 2.12 -1.15 -3.37
CA CYS A 150 2.24 -0.30 -2.19
C CYS A 150 3.68 0.14 -2.01
N ASN A 151 3.90 1.44 -1.91
CA ASN A 151 5.19 2.03 -1.55
C ASN A 151 5.09 2.58 -0.12
N PHE A 152 5.61 1.83 0.85
CA PHE A 152 5.55 2.20 2.26
C PHE A 152 6.55 3.28 2.68
N GLY A 153 7.46 3.68 1.80
CA GLY A 153 8.41 4.75 2.08
C GLY A 153 9.54 4.39 3.06
N TRP A 154 9.67 3.12 3.46
CA TRP A 154 10.65 2.70 4.48
C TRP A 154 12.07 2.49 3.95
N GLY A 155 12.33 2.88 2.72
CA GLY A 155 13.62 2.64 2.06
C GLY A 155 13.80 1.17 1.67
N GLY A 156 14.82 0.91 0.82
CA GLY A 156 15.14 -0.45 0.40
C GLY A 156 15.97 -1.20 1.44
N TYR A 157 16.14 -2.49 1.22
CA TYR A 157 16.98 -3.43 1.99
C TYR A 157 18.35 -2.88 2.41
N LYS A 158 18.89 -1.93 1.66
CA LYS A 158 20.23 -1.37 1.84
C LYS A 158 20.39 -0.49 3.09
N TYR A 159 19.28 -0.07 3.71
CA TYR A 159 19.30 0.83 4.87
C TYR A 159 18.63 0.25 6.12
N GLY A 160 18.51 -1.08 6.19
CA GLY A 160 17.87 -1.74 7.34
C GLY A 160 16.34 -1.63 7.34
N GLY A 161 15.76 -1.02 6.30
CA GLY A 161 14.34 -1.06 6.06
C GLY A 161 13.93 -2.43 5.51
N ASN A 162 12.82 -2.94 5.97
CA ASN A 162 12.33 -4.26 5.57
C ASN A 162 11.74 -4.27 4.15
N GLY A 163 12.24 -3.53 3.20
CA GLY A 163 11.93 -3.63 1.77
C GLY A 163 10.49 -4.03 1.38
N ASP A 164 9.52 -3.67 2.20
CA ASP A 164 8.17 -4.22 2.16
C ASP A 164 7.28 -3.56 1.10
N SER A 165 7.83 -2.59 0.34
CA SER A 165 7.15 -2.04 -0.83
C SER A 165 7.00 -3.11 -1.91
N GLY A 166 5.79 -3.22 -2.49
CA GLY A 166 5.51 -4.22 -3.52
C GLY A 166 4.04 -4.49 -3.78
N TRP A 167 3.75 -5.65 -4.36
CA TRP A 167 2.42 -6.03 -4.79
C TRP A 167 1.66 -6.75 -3.70
N TYR A 168 0.48 -6.25 -3.35
CA TYR A 168 -0.41 -6.78 -2.31
C TYR A 168 -1.79 -7.06 -2.89
N ARG A 169 -2.48 -8.07 -2.36
CA ARG A 169 -3.91 -8.23 -2.62
C ARG A 169 -4.68 -7.05 -2.04
N ILE A 170 -5.71 -6.61 -2.74
CA ILE A 170 -6.55 -5.50 -2.28
C ILE A 170 -7.19 -5.85 -0.93
N GLY A 171 -7.00 -4.97 0.05
CA GLY A 171 -7.53 -5.13 1.42
C GLY A 171 -6.67 -5.96 2.38
N ILE A 172 -5.55 -6.52 1.90
CA ILE A 172 -4.58 -7.24 2.72
C ILE A 172 -3.25 -6.50 2.67
N PHE A 173 -3.01 -5.66 3.66
CA PHE A 173 -1.79 -4.83 3.75
C PHE A 173 -0.88 -5.34 4.86
N ASP A 174 -0.51 -6.61 4.78
CA ASP A 174 0.43 -7.21 5.71
C ASP A 174 1.84 -7.18 5.13
N ALA A 175 2.52 -6.08 5.38
CA ALA A 175 3.91 -5.90 4.99
C ALA A 175 4.86 -6.95 5.60
N SER A 176 4.42 -7.70 6.61
CA SER A 176 5.20 -8.77 7.23
C SER A 176 5.20 -10.08 6.42
N LEU A 177 4.23 -10.26 5.54
CA LEU A 177 4.10 -11.48 4.72
C LEU A 177 4.94 -11.44 3.44
N GLY A 178 5.57 -10.30 3.12
CA GLY A 178 6.32 -10.11 1.88
C GLY A 178 5.43 -10.04 0.63
N HIS A 179 6.05 -9.96 -0.54
CA HIS A 179 5.34 -9.84 -1.81
C HIS A 179 4.65 -11.14 -2.21
N PRO A 180 3.40 -11.11 -2.68
CA PRO A 180 2.75 -12.28 -3.27
C PRO A 180 3.47 -12.82 -4.52
N GLY A 181 4.39 -12.05 -5.11
CA GLY A 181 5.18 -12.46 -6.27
C GLY A 181 6.53 -13.10 -5.94
N GLN A 182 6.99 -13.04 -4.70
CA GLN A 182 8.10 -13.82 -4.20
C GLN A 182 7.54 -15.04 -3.47
N VAL A 183 7.31 -16.11 -4.22
CA VAL A 183 7.14 -17.45 -3.63
C VAL A 183 8.49 -17.79 -3.01
N HIS A 184 8.67 -17.42 -1.74
CA HIS A 184 9.78 -17.93 -0.96
C HIS A 184 9.55 -19.44 -0.79
N PRO A 185 10.50 -20.29 -1.19
CA PRO A 185 10.34 -21.76 -1.11
C PRO A 185 10.36 -22.30 0.31
N SER A 186 10.41 -21.45 1.33
CA SER A 186 10.31 -21.87 2.73
C SER A 186 9.07 -21.27 3.38
N ASN A 187 8.09 -22.11 3.67
CA ASN A 187 6.90 -21.86 4.49
C ASN A 187 7.21 -21.50 5.97
N THR A 188 8.33 -20.83 6.26
CA THR A 188 8.79 -20.57 7.63
C THR A 188 9.04 -19.10 7.91
N PHE A 189 8.14 -18.22 7.51
CA PHE A 189 8.06 -16.90 8.11
C PHE A 189 6.89 -16.82 9.08
N GLN A 190 7.01 -17.48 10.23
CA GLN A 190 6.37 -17.03 11.45
C GLN A 190 7.10 -15.76 11.89
N ARG A 191 6.60 -14.59 11.52
CA ARG A 191 6.85 -13.38 12.29
C ARG A 191 5.82 -13.32 13.41
N ASP A 192 6.33 -13.04 14.61
CA ASP A 192 5.56 -12.92 15.83
C ASP A 192 4.30 -12.07 15.65
N ALA A 193 3.22 -12.49 16.28
CA ALA A 193 1.94 -11.80 16.36
C ALA A 193 2.11 -10.43 17.06
N GLY A 194 2.61 -9.45 16.34
CA GLY A 194 2.98 -8.12 16.85
C GLY A 194 3.78 -7.31 15.86
N SER A 195 4.01 -7.84 14.65
CA SER A 195 4.75 -7.13 13.61
C SER A 195 4.03 -5.84 13.24
N LYS A 196 4.75 -4.72 13.31
CA LYS A 196 4.30 -3.35 13.03
C LYS A 196 3.90 -3.11 11.56
N GLY A 197 3.42 -4.08 10.84
CA GLY A 197 3.21 -3.99 9.40
C GLY A 197 1.87 -4.53 8.89
N ASN A 198 1.04 -5.10 9.75
CA ASN A 198 -0.26 -5.64 9.35
C ASN A 198 -1.34 -4.58 9.53
N TYR A 199 -1.55 -3.75 8.50
CA TYR A 199 -2.52 -2.67 8.51
C TYR A 199 -3.89 -3.19 8.09
N LYS A 200 -4.86 -3.18 9.01
CA LYS A 200 -6.20 -3.70 8.80
C LYS A 200 -7.33 -2.87 9.41
N TYR A 201 -6.98 -1.75 10.05
CA TYR A 201 -7.93 -0.89 10.74
C TYR A 201 -7.85 0.55 10.28
N ASP A 202 -8.95 1.29 10.42
CA ASP A 202 -9.09 2.73 10.19
C ASP A 202 -8.46 3.22 8.88
N PHE A 203 -8.81 2.56 7.78
CA PHE A 203 -8.35 3.00 6.47
C PHE A 203 -8.92 4.37 6.11
N ARG A 204 -8.04 5.24 5.63
CA ARG A 204 -8.37 6.56 5.07
C ARG A 204 -7.64 6.70 3.75
N LEU A 205 -8.32 7.10 2.71
CA LEU A 205 -7.73 7.30 1.40
C LEU A 205 -7.87 8.77 0.98
N ILE A 206 -6.85 9.27 0.28
CA ILE A 206 -6.95 10.50 -0.50
C ILE A 206 -6.77 10.10 -1.95
N THR A 207 -7.81 10.35 -2.73
CA THR A 207 -7.91 10.09 -4.17
C THR A 207 -7.97 11.41 -4.92
N ASN A 208 -8.00 11.39 -6.27
CA ASN A 208 -8.03 12.58 -7.10
C ASN A 208 -6.81 13.51 -6.90
N ILE A 209 -5.64 12.95 -6.69
CA ILE A 209 -4.39 13.71 -6.56
C ILE A 209 -3.86 14.01 -7.98
N TYR A 210 -4.39 15.05 -8.65
CA TYR A 210 -4.00 15.45 -10.01
C TYR A 210 -4.32 16.92 -10.29
#